data_cea4def3d7559b682ed8f65ed3e4c1e3
#
_entry.id   cea4def3d7559b682ed8f65ed3e4c1e3
#
_cell.length_a   1.000
_cell.length_b   1.000
_cell.length_c   1.000
_cell.angle_alpha   90.00
_cell.angle_beta   90.00
_cell.angle_gamma   90.00
#
_symmetry.space_group_name_H-M   'P 1'
#
loop_
_entity.id
_entity.type
_entity.pdbx_description
1 polymer ?
#
loop_
_entity_poly.entity_id
_entity_poly.type
_entity_poly.pdbx_seq_one_letter_code
_entity_poly.pdbx_strand_id
1 'polypeptide(L)'
;MSSCFSESLIEQAALDWLKELGWETLFGPDIAPEMPAAERENYHQVVLEDRLQRALENLNPQVNALALVEAYRKLLRPEFPSLVHNNHALHRMLVEGISVEIRRR
;
A
#
# COMPACT_ATOMS: atom_id res chain seq x y z
N MET A 1 32.95 18.07 -21.87
CA MET A 1 31.77 18.37 -21.05
C MET A 1 30.94 17.10 -20.90
N SER A 2 30.94 16.53 -19.71
CA SER A 2 30.16 15.32 -19.46
C SER A 2 28.71 15.73 -19.35
N SER A 3 27.86 15.25 -20.24
CA SER A 3 26.42 15.33 -20.04
C SER A 3 26.05 14.21 -19.08
N CYS A 4 26.00 14.54 -17.80
CA CYS A 4 25.52 13.60 -16.80
C CYS A 4 24.03 13.78 -16.64
N PHE A 5 23.27 12.72 -16.84
CA PHE A 5 21.90 12.69 -16.39
C PHE A 5 21.92 12.66 -14.86
N SER A 6 21.39 13.71 -14.24
CA SER A 6 21.24 13.71 -12.80
C SER A 6 20.20 12.68 -12.38
N GLU A 7 20.31 12.19 -11.16
CA GLU A 7 19.34 11.27 -10.59
C GLU A 7 17.92 11.84 -10.64
N SER A 8 17.78 13.14 -10.34
CA SER A 8 16.47 13.80 -10.38
C SER A 8 15.89 13.87 -11.78
N LEU A 9 16.72 13.99 -12.82
CA LEU A 9 16.26 13.99 -14.20
C LEU A 9 15.73 12.61 -14.61
N ILE A 10 16.43 11.55 -14.21
CA ILE A 10 16.01 10.17 -14.48
C ILE A 10 14.72 9.85 -13.73
N GLU A 11 14.63 10.27 -12.48
CA GLU A 11 13.43 10.10 -11.66
C GLU A 11 12.23 10.80 -12.30
N GLN A 12 12.41 12.05 -12.74
CA GLN A 12 11.33 12.80 -13.39
C GLN A 12 10.87 12.13 -14.68
N ALA A 13 11.78 11.59 -15.48
CA ALA A 13 11.43 10.86 -16.68
C ALA A 13 10.60 9.62 -16.37
N ALA A 14 10.97 8.86 -15.33
CA ALA A 14 10.25 7.69 -14.91
C ALA A 14 8.83 8.05 -14.44
N LEU A 15 8.69 9.11 -13.66
CA LEU A 15 7.39 9.60 -13.19
C LEU A 15 6.50 10.04 -14.36
N ASP A 16 7.07 10.72 -15.35
CA ASP A 16 6.31 11.14 -16.52
C ASP A 16 5.79 9.95 -17.32
N TRP A 17 6.61 8.91 -17.48
CA TRP A 17 6.19 7.70 -18.17
C TRP A 17 5.06 6.97 -17.41
N LEU A 18 5.17 6.85 -16.09
CA LEU A 18 4.15 6.23 -15.27
C LEU A 18 2.84 7.02 -15.35
N LYS A 19 2.92 8.34 -15.36
CA LYS A 19 1.76 9.22 -15.48
C LYS A 19 1.05 9.02 -16.82
N GLU A 20 1.80 8.89 -17.90
CA GLU A 20 1.25 8.58 -19.23
C GLU A 20 0.52 7.23 -19.26
N LEU A 21 0.96 6.26 -18.44
CA LEU A 21 0.32 4.97 -18.31
C LEU A 21 -0.90 4.97 -17.38
N GLY A 22 -1.24 6.11 -16.81
CA GLY A 22 -2.40 6.25 -15.95
C GLY A 22 -2.13 6.17 -14.45
N TRP A 23 -0.87 6.11 -14.04
CA TRP A 23 -0.51 6.14 -12.63
C TRP A 23 -0.58 7.56 -12.08
N GLU A 24 -1.08 7.68 -10.86
CA GLU A 24 -1.02 8.93 -10.12
C GLU A 24 0.36 9.11 -9.52
N THR A 25 0.97 10.28 -9.70
CA THR A 25 2.26 10.60 -9.12
C THR A 25 2.11 11.68 -8.06
N LEU A 26 2.73 11.48 -6.91
CA LEU A 26 2.68 12.40 -5.78
C LEU A 26 4.09 12.81 -5.39
N PHE A 27 4.23 14.06 -4.94
CA PHE A 27 5.50 14.57 -4.43
C PHE A 27 5.63 14.20 -2.95
N GLY A 28 6.68 13.43 -2.61
CA GLY A 28 6.88 12.90 -1.26
C GLY A 28 6.76 13.93 -0.14
N PRO A 29 7.41 15.11 -0.22
CA PRO A 29 7.28 16.13 0.82
C PRO A 29 5.85 16.61 1.08
N ASP A 30 4.98 16.60 0.07
CA ASP A 30 3.58 17.05 0.23
C ASP A 30 2.74 16.06 1.03
N ILE A 31 3.10 14.78 1.01
CA ILE A 31 2.39 13.71 1.74
C ILE A 31 3.16 13.24 2.98
N ALA A 32 4.20 13.95 3.37
CA ALA A 32 4.98 13.66 4.57
C ALA A 32 4.13 13.78 5.83
N PRO A 33 4.49 13.09 6.92
CA PRO A 33 3.80 13.26 8.20
C PRO A 33 3.72 14.74 8.58
N GLU A 34 2.62 15.13 9.22
CA GLU A 34 2.31 16.51 9.65
C GLU A 34 1.91 17.48 8.52
N MET A 35 2.02 17.08 7.26
CA MET A 35 1.53 17.90 6.15
C MET A 35 0.02 17.71 5.96
N PRO A 36 -0.72 18.70 5.39
CA PRO A 36 -2.17 18.59 5.20
C PRO A 36 -2.61 17.38 4.38
N ALA A 37 -1.78 16.94 3.44
CA ALA A 37 -2.08 15.78 2.60
C ALA A 37 -1.39 14.51 3.09
N ALA A 38 -0.93 14.46 4.35
CA ALA A 38 -0.22 13.31 4.90
C ALA A 38 -1.07 12.05 4.82
N GLU A 39 -0.45 10.96 4.37
CA GLU A 39 -1.10 9.65 4.28
C GLU A 39 -0.69 8.72 5.43
N ARG A 40 0.28 9.13 6.24
CA ARG A 40 0.71 8.39 7.42
C ARG A 40 1.03 9.36 8.56
N GLU A 41 0.94 8.85 9.80
CA GLU A 41 1.12 9.67 10.98
C GLU A 41 2.59 9.97 11.29
N ASN A 42 3.49 9.04 10.95
CA ASN A 42 4.91 9.17 11.19
C ASN A 42 5.70 8.30 10.19
N TYR A 43 7.02 8.45 10.17
CA TYR A 43 7.88 7.72 9.25
C TYR A 43 8.05 6.23 9.59
N HIS A 44 7.65 5.80 10.79
CA HIS A 44 7.69 4.38 11.17
C HIS A 44 6.51 3.60 10.61
N GLN A 45 5.43 4.28 10.27
CA GLN A 45 4.25 3.65 9.68
C GLN A 45 4.56 3.24 8.24
N VAL A 46 4.61 1.95 7.98
CA VAL A 46 4.97 1.39 6.68
C VAL A 46 3.76 1.30 5.75
N VAL A 47 2.61 0.92 6.30
CA VAL A 47 1.39 0.71 5.51
C VAL A 47 0.57 1.99 5.46
N LEU A 48 0.14 2.38 4.27
CA LEU A 48 -0.79 3.50 4.07
C LEU A 48 -2.22 2.96 4.31
N GLU A 49 -2.65 3.00 5.56
CA GLU A 49 -3.85 2.33 6.03
C GLU A 49 -5.12 2.77 5.31
N ASP A 50 -5.31 4.05 5.09
CA ASP A 50 -6.51 4.56 4.40
C ASP A 50 -6.57 4.07 2.96
N ARG A 51 -5.43 4.01 2.29
CA ARG A 51 -5.35 3.49 0.93
C ARG A 51 -5.68 2.00 0.89
N LEU A 52 -5.14 1.24 1.84
CA LEU A 52 -5.39 -0.20 1.92
C LEU A 52 -6.87 -0.48 2.16
N GLN A 53 -7.50 0.23 3.11
CA GLN A 53 -8.91 0.06 3.40
C GLN A 53 -9.78 0.38 2.19
N ARG A 54 -9.51 1.49 1.50
CA ARG A 54 -10.26 1.87 0.30
C ARG A 54 -10.08 0.86 -0.83
N ALA A 55 -8.86 0.34 -0.99
CA ALA A 55 -8.59 -0.68 -2.01
C ALA A 55 -9.37 -1.97 -1.72
N LEU A 56 -9.39 -2.41 -0.45
CA LEU A 56 -10.16 -3.59 -0.05
C LEU A 56 -11.64 -3.42 -0.34
N GLU A 57 -12.21 -2.27 -0.02
CA GLU A 57 -13.60 -1.97 -0.29
C GLU A 57 -13.90 -1.94 -1.79
N ASN A 58 -13.06 -1.26 -2.56
CA ASN A 58 -13.26 -1.09 -4.00
C ASN A 58 -13.10 -2.39 -4.78
N LEU A 59 -12.16 -3.25 -4.38
CA LEU A 59 -11.91 -4.52 -5.04
C LEU A 59 -12.89 -5.62 -4.62
N ASN A 60 -13.57 -5.44 -3.49
CA ASN A 60 -14.47 -6.44 -2.92
C ASN A 60 -15.83 -5.84 -2.56
N PRO A 61 -16.56 -5.29 -3.53
CA PRO A 61 -17.81 -4.56 -3.23
C PRO A 61 -18.93 -5.43 -2.68
N GLN A 62 -18.84 -6.75 -2.85
CA GLN A 62 -19.86 -7.70 -2.38
C GLN A 62 -19.57 -8.26 -1.00
N VAL A 63 -18.42 -7.95 -0.42
CA VAL A 63 -18.01 -8.44 0.89
C VAL A 63 -18.47 -7.45 1.97
N ASN A 64 -19.02 -7.97 3.07
CA ASN A 64 -19.50 -7.10 4.14
C ASN A 64 -18.34 -6.43 4.89
N ALA A 65 -18.64 -5.32 5.58
CA ALA A 65 -17.65 -4.50 6.25
C ALA A 65 -16.87 -5.25 7.34
N LEU A 66 -17.53 -6.15 8.08
CA LEU A 66 -16.88 -6.92 9.15
C LEU A 66 -15.83 -7.88 8.57
N ALA A 67 -16.15 -8.53 7.47
CA ALA A 67 -15.20 -9.42 6.79
C ALA A 67 -14.00 -8.65 6.26
N LEU A 68 -14.20 -7.44 5.72
CA LEU A 68 -13.12 -6.58 5.25
C LEU A 68 -12.21 -6.11 6.39
N VAL A 69 -12.78 -5.78 7.55
CA VAL A 69 -12.00 -5.41 8.74
C VAL A 69 -11.12 -6.57 9.19
N GLU A 70 -11.63 -7.79 9.16
CA GLU A 70 -10.84 -8.96 9.53
C GLU A 70 -9.72 -9.24 8.53
N ALA A 71 -9.99 -9.13 7.24
CA ALA A 71 -8.97 -9.27 6.21
C ALA A 71 -7.87 -8.20 6.36
N TYR A 72 -8.25 -6.97 6.63
CA TYR A 72 -7.34 -5.87 6.91
C TYR A 72 -6.41 -6.18 8.09
N ARG A 73 -6.98 -6.69 9.19
CA ARG A 73 -6.19 -7.08 10.37
C ARG A 73 -5.19 -8.18 10.04
N LYS A 74 -5.59 -9.18 9.27
CA LYS A 74 -4.72 -10.28 8.86
C LYS A 74 -3.56 -9.79 8.00
N LEU A 75 -3.80 -8.83 7.11
CA LEU A 75 -2.75 -8.25 6.28
C LEU A 75 -1.71 -7.52 7.10
N LEU A 76 -2.12 -6.81 8.15
CA LEU A 76 -1.22 -5.97 8.95
C LEU A 76 -0.53 -6.72 10.08
N ARG A 77 -1.01 -7.92 10.43
CA ARG A 77 -0.52 -8.65 11.60
C ARG A 77 0.60 -9.61 11.23
N PRO A 78 1.83 -9.38 11.71
CA PRO A 78 2.90 -10.37 11.52
C PRO A 78 2.63 -11.60 12.40
N GLU A 79 2.65 -12.78 11.78
CA GLU A 79 2.38 -14.04 12.48
C GLU A 79 3.66 -14.77 12.90
N PHE A 80 4.80 -14.42 12.32
CA PHE A 80 6.06 -15.12 12.51
C PHE A 80 7.12 -14.19 13.09
N PRO A 81 8.07 -14.72 13.87
CA PRO A 81 9.18 -13.92 14.38
C PRO A 81 10.18 -13.51 13.30
N SER A 82 10.25 -14.24 12.19
CA SER A 82 11.18 -13.97 11.10
C SER A 82 10.58 -13.04 10.05
N LEU A 83 11.33 -12.02 9.66
CA LEU A 83 10.94 -11.10 8.58
C LEU A 83 10.73 -11.84 7.26
N VAL A 84 11.57 -12.81 6.95
CA VAL A 84 11.47 -13.59 5.71
C VAL A 84 10.15 -14.37 5.67
N HIS A 85 9.79 -15.02 6.77
CA HIS A 85 8.52 -15.75 6.86
C HIS A 85 7.32 -14.82 6.78
N ASN A 86 7.37 -13.66 7.41
CA ASN A 86 6.29 -12.68 7.34
C ASN A 86 6.13 -12.14 5.92
N ASN A 87 7.21 -11.86 5.23
CA ASN A 87 7.16 -11.38 3.85
C ASN A 87 6.58 -12.44 2.92
N HIS A 88 6.94 -13.70 3.12
CA HIS A 88 6.40 -14.81 2.35
C HIS A 88 4.89 -14.98 2.60
N ALA A 89 4.48 -14.92 3.86
CA ALA A 89 3.07 -15.02 4.23
C ALA A 89 2.24 -13.88 3.65
N LEU A 90 2.75 -12.65 3.70
CA LEU A 90 2.09 -11.49 3.10
C LEU A 90 1.96 -11.66 1.59
N HIS A 91 3.01 -12.10 0.93
CA HIS A 91 2.99 -12.35 -0.51
C HIS A 91 1.91 -13.37 -0.89
N ARG A 92 1.80 -14.45 -0.13
CA ARG A 92 0.76 -15.47 -0.35
C ARG A 92 -0.64 -14.89 -0.20
N MET A 93 -0.86 -14.04 0.81
CA MET A 93 -2.15 -13.38 1.00
C MET A 93 -2.50 -12.48 -0.19
N LEU A 94 -1.53 -11.77 -0.73
CA LEU A 94 -1.75 -10.90 -1.89
C LEU A 94 -2.07 -11.69 -3.18
N VAL A 95 -1.49 -12.87 -3.33
CA VAL A 95 -1.66 -13.70 -4.54
C VAL A 95 -2.88 -14.61 -4.43
N GLU A 96 -3.07 -15.27 -3.28
CA GLU A 96 -4.10 -16.29 -3.08
C GLU A 96 -5.37 -15.78 -2.42
N GLY A 97 -5.32 -14.58 -1.85
CA GLY A 97 -6.42 -14.03 -1.08
C GLY A 97 -6.37 -14.42 0.38
N ILE A 98 -7.32 -13.91 1.14
CA ILE A 98 -7.41 -14.11 2.59
C ILE A 98 -8.76 -14.77 2.91
N SER A 99 -8.70 -15.86 3.67
CA SER A 99 -9.91 -16.51 4.17
C SER A 99 -10.39 -15.82 5.44
N VAL A 100 -11.65 -15.43 5.45
CA VAL A 100 -12.29 -14.83 6.63
C VAL A 100 -13.57 -15.59 6.93
N GLU A 101 -13.85 -15.78 8.23
CA GLU A 101 -15.10 -16.37 8.65
C GLU A 101 -16.22 -15.33 8.65
N ILE A 102 -17.30 -15.65 7.94
CA ILE A 102 -18.51 -14.83 7.98
C ILE A 102 -19.50 -15.57 8.89
N ARG A 103 -19.73 -14.98 10.07
CA ARG A 103 -20.76 -15.51 10.97
C ARG A 103 -22.12 -15.00 10.52
N ARG A 104 -22.96 -15.93 10.11
CA ARG A 104 -24.37 -15.62 9.86
C ARG A 104 -25.15 -15.77 11.18
N ARG A 105 -25.87 -14.73 11.50
CA ARG A 105 -26.83 -14.78 12.60
C ARG A 105 -28.14 -15.38 12.10
#